data_021cb9b87fb0e3d511cd1d027c897e8b
#
_entry.id   021cb9b87fb0e3d511cd1d027c897e8b
#
_cell.length_a   1.000
_cell.length_b   1.000
_cell.length_c   1.000
_cell.angle_alpha   90.00
_cell.angle_beta   90.00
_cell.angle_gamma   90.00
#
_symmetry.space_group_name_H-M   'P 1'
#
loop_
_entity.id
_entity.type
_entity.pdbx_description
1 polymer ?
#
loop_
_entity_poly.entity_id
_entity_poly.type
_entity_poly.pdbx_seq_one_letter_code
_entity_poly.pdbx_strand_id
1 'polypeptide(L)'
;MLLETGGAVLHARRYLEGCGHFLIHNVDVFSNADLKWLSDQVRPEAVATLMVSDRKSSRSFLFDPETMLLVGWKNNVTGEVILSEDTLTEDHCLAFPFSGIHLMSDRVFGLMDKYVEEKGLEVDPQAGVRFPIVDFYLWAMKKAPIYGALSNDLKMLDVGKLDSLKQAEDMLRSLNL
;
A
#
# COMPACT_ATOMS: atom_id res chain seq x y z
N MET A 1 20.58 -8.75 -3.07
CA MET A 1 20.10 -7.33 -3.07
C MET A 1 18.74 -7.26 -2.41
N LEU A 2 18.46 -6.24 -1.59
CA LEU A 2 17.13 -6.03 -1.02
C LEU A 2 16.26 -5.31 -2.06
N LEU A 3 15.13 -5.93 -2.49
CA LEU A 3 14.29 -5.40 -3.59
C LEU A 3 13.28 -4.35 -3.14
N GLU A 4 13.04 -4.22 -1.84
CA GLU A 4 11.89 -3.52 -1.27
C GLU A 4 10.55 -4.12 -1.74
N THR A 5 9.42 -3.63 -1.24
CA THR A 5 8.12 -4.30 -1.49
C THR A 5 7.73 -4.25 -2.97
N GLY A 6 7.93 -3.12 -3.65
CA GLY A 6 7.55 -3.00 -5.06
C GLY A 6 8.36 -3.91 -5.98
N GLY A 7 9.68 -3.91 -5.83
CA GLY A 7 10.56 -4.79 -6.60
C GLY A 7 10.34 -6.27 -6.29
N ALA A 8 10.05 -6.62 -5.02
CA ALA A 8 9.73 -8.00 -4.63
C ALA A 8 8.43 -8.49 -5.28
N VAL A 9 7.39 -7.65 -5.36
CA VAL A 9 6.15 -7.98 -6.07
C VAL A 9 6.42 -8.23 -7.55
N LEU A 10 7.15 -7.34 -8.21
CA LEU A 10 7.50 -7.51 -9.63
C LEU A 10 8.34 -8.79 -9.85
N HIS A 11 9.28 -9.09 -8.96
CA HIS A 11 10.08 -10.31 -9.04
C HIS A 11 9.25 -11.60 -8.87
N ALA A 12 8.17 -11.53 -8.08
CA ALA A 12 7.23 -12.64 -7.89
C ALA A 12 6.22 -12.82 -9.03
N ARG A 13 6.24 -11.96 -10.07
CA ARG A 13 5.30 -11.95 -11.20
C ARG A 13 4.99 -13.32 -11.76
N ARG A 14 6.00 -14.15 -11.98
CA ARG A 14 5.86 -15.51 -12.55
C ARG A 14 4.91 -16.42 -11.76
N TYR A 15 4.64 -16.10 -10.49
CA TYR A 15 3.74 -16.86 -9.62
C TYR A 15 2.36 -16.20 -9.45
N LEU A 16 2.26 -14.91 -9.77
CA LEU A 16 1.08 -14.09 -9.46
C LEU A 16 0.33 -13.64 -10.71
N GLU A 17 0.98 -13.58 -11.87
CA GLU A 17 0.34 -13.20 -13.12
C GLU A 17 -0.69 -14.26 -13.55
N GLY A 18 -1.87 -13.81 -13.95
CA GLY A 18 -2.99 -14.67 -14.31
C GLY A 18 -3.88 -15.14 -13.14
N CYS A 19 -3.56 -14.75 -11.88
CA CYS A 19 -4.40 -15.11 -10.74
C CYS A 19 -5.59 -14.15 -10.50
N GLY A 20 -5.70 -13.09 -11.31
CA GLY A 20 -6.71 -12.04 -11.18
C GLY A 20 -6.37 -11.05 -10.08
N HIS A 21 -6.41 -11.46 -8.82
CA HIS A 21 -6.04 -10.64 -7.67
C HIS A 21 -5.18 -11.42 -6.68
N PHE A 22 -4.26 -10.73 -6.01
CA PHE A 22 -3.41 -11.30 -4.97
C PHE A 22 -3.23 -10.35 -3.79
N LEU A 23 -3.06 -10.94 -2.62
CA LEU A 23 -2.82 -10.21 -1.38
C LEU A 23 -1.32 -10.02 -1.14
N ILE A 24 -0.95 -8.82 -0.77
CA ILE A 24 0.36 -8.50 -0.18
C ILE A 24 0.14 -8.11 1.28
N HIS A 25 0.94 -8.69 2.15
CA HIS A 25 0.96 -8.37 3.58
C HIS A 25 2.42 -8.24 4.02
N ASN A 26 2.79 -7.08 4.54
CA ASN A 26 4.13 -6.88 5.08
C ASN A 26 4.38 -7.84 6.24
N VAL A 27 5.51 -8.54 6.22
CA VAL A 27 5.84 -9.59 7.21
C VAL A 27 6.06 -9.06 8.63
N ASP A 28 6.38 -7.77 8.75
CA ASP A 28 6.61 -7.06 10.00
C ASP A 28 5.36 -6.34 10.54
N VAL A 29 4.21 -6.58 9.94
CA VAL A 29 2.92 -6.07 10.42
C VAL A 29 2.16 -7.19 11.14
N PHE A 30 1.90 -7.01 12.42
CA PHE A 30 0.97 -7.82 13.20
C PHE A 30 -0.37 -7.08 13.31
N SER A 31 -1.51 -7.74 12.99
CA SER A 31 -2.81 -7.07 12.94
C SER A 31 -3.98 -8.04 13.15
N ASN A 32 -5.15 -7.46 13.44
CA ASN A 32 -6.44 -8.15 13.39
C ASN A 32 -7.16 -7.95 12.04
N ALA A 33 -6.43 -7.72 10.96
CA ALA A 33 -7.03 -7.42 9.66
C ALA A 33 -8.00 -8.51 9.19
N ASP A 34 -9.22 -8.12 8.86
CA ASP A 34 -10.17 -9.00 8.17
C ASP A 34 -9.87 -9.01 6.67
N LEU A 35 -9.14 -10.04 6.25
CA LEU A 35 -8.72 -10.19 4.84
C LEU A 35 -9.90 -10.54 3.93
N LYS A 36 -10.93 -11.21 4.47
CA LYS A 36 -12.15 -11.48 3.71
C LYS A 36 -12.90 -10.19 3.43
N TRP A 37 -13.10 -9.35 4.45
CA TRP A 37 -13.70 -8.03 4.28
C TRP A 37 -12.92 -7.19 3.25
N LEU A 38 -11.57 -7.20 3.31
CA LEU A 38 -10.74 -6.48 2.33
C LEU A 38 -10.98 -6.99 0.90
N SER A 39 -11.11 -8.30 0.72
CA SER A 39 -11.42 -8.91 -0.57
C SER A 39 -12.77 -8.44 -1.12
N ASP A 40 -13.76 -8.22 -0.25
CA ASP A 40 -15.08 -7.74 -0.62
C ASP A 40 -15.09 -6.23 -1.01
N GLN A 41 -13.99 -5.47 -0.71
CA GLN A 41 -13.83 -4.07 -1.10
C GLN A 41 -13.21 -3.87 -2.49
N VAL A 42 -12.79 -4.93 -3.15
CA VAL A 42 -12.14 -4.84 -4.48
C VAL A 42 -13.13 -4.35 -5.52
N ARG A 43 -12.72 -3.34 -6.28
CA ARG A 43 -13.47 -2.84 -7.44
C ARG A 43 -12.89 -3.41 -8.72
N PRO A 44 -13.71 -3.78 -9.72
CA PRO A 44 -13.23 -4.42 -10.95
C PRO A 44 -12.21 -3.59 -11.73
N GLU A 45 -12.34 -2.26 -11.68
CA GLU A 45 -11.44 -1.32 -12.34
C GLU A 45 -10.14 -1.08 -11.58
N ALA A 46 -10.10 -1.37 -10.27
CA ALA A 46 -8.97 -1.10 -9.41
C ALA A 46 -7.73 -1.93 -9.80
N VAL A 47 -6.57 -1.28 -9.80
CA VAL A 47 -5.27 -1.99 -9.89
C VAL A 47 -4.72 -2.34 -8.52
N ALA A 48 -5.17 -1.62 -7.48
CA ALA A 48 -4.91 -1.96 -6.10
C ALA A 48 -6.01 -1.43 -5.16
N THR A 49 -6.25 -2.16 -4.06
CA THR A 49 -7.09 -1.75 -2.94
C THR A 49 -6.25 -1.79 -1.67
N LEU A 50 -6.04 -0.63 -1.06
CA LEU A 50 -5.15 -0.43 0.08
C LEU A 50 -5.95 -0.45 1.37
N MET A 51 -5.63 -1.36 2.30
CA MET A 51 -6.21 -1.30 3.64
C MET A 51 -5.60 -0.11 4.39
N VAL A 52 -6.44 0.78 4.86
CA VAL A 52 -6.07 1.97 5.63
C VAL A 52 -6.87 2.05 6.92
N SER A 53 -6.41 2.84 7.87
CA SER A 53 -7.10 3.04 9.16
C SER A 53 -6.90 4.47 9.65
N ASP A 54 -7.81 4.93 10.52
CA ASP A 54 -7.70 6.21 11.21
C ASP A 54 -6.78 6.04 12.44
N ARG A 55 -5.48 5.99 12.20
CA ARG A 55 -4.43 5.93 13.23
C ARG A 55 -3.44 7.08 13.07
N LYS A 56 -2.73 7.43 14.12
CA LYS A 56 -1.63 8.40 14.02
C LYS A 56 -0.44 7.78 13.29
N SER A 57 0.11 8.50 12.32
CA SER A 57 1.30 8.09 11.58
C SER A 57 2.06 9.32 11.08
N SER A 58 3.35 9.15 10.83
CA SER A 58 4.17 10.18 10.19
C SER A 58 3.85 10.40 8.71
N ARG A 59 3.12 9.48 8.08
CA ARG A 59 2.80 9.51 6.64
C ARG A 59 1.38 9.03 6.43
N SER A 60 0.68 9.65 5.48
CA SER A 60 -0.67 9.26 5.08
C SER A 60 -0.81 9.30 3.56
N PHE A 61 -1.60 8.40 3.00
CA PHE A 61 -2.16 8.58 1.67
C PHE A 61 -3.34 9.53 1.76
N LEU A 62 -3.57 10.28 0.68
CA LEU A 62 -4.69 11.19 0.53
C LEU A 62 -5.70 10.59 -0.44
N PHE A 63 -6.96 10.58 -0.03
CA PHE A 63 -8.04 9.98 -0.79
C PHE A 63 -9.14 11.01 -1.07
N ASP A 64 -9.76 10.89 -2.23
CA ASP A 64 -10.98 11.59 -2.54
C ASP A 64 -12.10 11.17 -1.57
N PRO A 65 -12.82 12.12 -0.92
CA PRO A 65 -13.75 11.81 0.15
C PRO A 65 -15.02 11.07 -0.32
N GLU A 66 -15.39 11.18 -1.59
CA GLU A 66 -16.60 10.55 -2.12
C GLU A 66 -16.33 9.14 -2.64
N THR A 67 -15.18 8.94 -3.25
CA THR A 67 -14.85 7.70 -3.97
C THR A 67 -13.82 6.82 -3.28
N MET A 68 -13.06 7.36 -2.34
CA MET A 68 -11.86 6.75 -1.76
C MET A 68 -10.76 6.45 -2.80
N LEU A 69 -10.77 7.15 -3.94
CA LEU A 69 -9.69 7.09 -4.92
C LEU A 69 -8.41 7.71 -4.34
N LEU A 70 -7.28 7.06 -4.53
CA LEU A 70 -5.97 7.58 -4.14
C LEU A 70 -5.63 8.80 -5.01
N VAL A 71 -5.49 9.96 -4.39
CA VAL A 71 -5.21 11.24 -5.07
C VAL A 71 -3.95 11.92 -4.56
N GLY A 72 -3.28 11.37 -3.55
CA GLY A 72 -2.04 11.96 -3.06
C GLY A 72 -1.43 11.26 -1.86
N TRP A 73 -0.45 11.94 -1.29
CA TRP A 73 0.30 11.51 -0.12
C TRP A 73 0.80 12.73 0.66
N LYS A 74 0.92 12.57 1.97
CA LYS A 74 1.39 13.60 2.90
C LYS A 74 2.37 13.03 3.91
N ASN A 75 3.43 13.80 4.18
CA ASN A 75 4.28 13.60 5.34
C ASN A 75 3.77 14.50 6.49
N ASN A 76 3.19 13.91 7.51
CA ASN A 76 2.58 14.61 8.63
C ASN A 76 3.60 15.28 9.58
N VAL A 77 4.91 15.00 9.39
CA VAL A 77 6.00 15.59 10.19
C VAL A 77 6.62 16.79 9.46
N THR A 78 6.89 16.66 8.17
CA THR A 78 7.54 17.72 7.37
C THR A 78 6.55 18.67 6.71
N GLY A 79 5.28 18.25 6.57
CA GLY A 79 4.25 18.99 5.82
C GLY A 79 4.37 18.82 4.30
N GLU A 80 5.25 17.96 3.81
CA GLU A 80 5.37 17.67 2.38
C GLU A 80 4.10 17.00 1.86
N VAL A 81 3.57 17.47 0.72
CA VAL A 81 2.37 16.95 0.06
C VAL A 81 2.66 16.67 -1.40
N ILE A 82 2.20 15.52 -1.87
CA ILE A 82 2.23 15.13 -3.29
C ILE A 82 0.79 14.84 -3.72
N LEU A 83 0.31 15.51 -4.76
CA LEU A 83 -1.04 15.32 -5.32
C LEU A 83 -0.97 14.77 -6.74
N SER A 84 -2.03 14.07 -7.14
CA SER A 84 -2.15 13.52 -8.49
C SER A 84 -2.35 14.60 -9.56
N GLU A 85 -2.98 15.72 -9.18
CA GLU A 85 -3.29 16.86 -10.04
C GLU A 85 -3.07 18.18 -9.30
N ASP A 86 -2.65 19.22 -10.03
CA ASP A 86 -2.38 20.56 -9.49
C ASP A 86 -3.66 21.30 -9.02
N THR A 87 -4.82 20.86 -9.48
CA THR A 87 -6.12 21.42 -9.11
C THR A 87 -6.65 20.96 -7.76
N LEU A 88 -6.08 19.88 -7.22
CA LEU A 88 -6.44 19.34 -5.91
C LEU A 88 -5.76 20.12 -4.78
N THR A 89 -6.41 20.15 -3.63
CA THR A 89 -5.84 20.66 -2.38
C THR A 89 -5.99 19.62 -1.29
N GLU A 90 -5.01 19.52 -0.39
CA GLU A 90 -5.01 18.54 0.69
C GLU A 90 -6.21 18.68 1.64
N ASP A 91 -6.70 19.90 1.85
CA ASP A 91 -7.82 20.20 2.74
C ASP A 91 -9.15 19.57 2.29
N HIS A 92 -9.25 19.19 1.03
CA HIS A 92 -10.41 18.50 0.48
C HIS A 92 -10.22 16.97 0.41
N CYS A 93 -9.14 16.43 0.98
CA CYS A 93 -8.84 15.01 0.94
C CYS A 93 -8.98 14.37 2.33
N LEU A 94 -9.34 13.10 2.36
CA LEU A 94 -9.21 12.25 3.55
C LEU A 94 -7.79 11.71 3.65
N ALA A 95 -7.18 11.84 4.81
CA ALA A 95 -5.80 11.40 5.05
C ALA A 95 -5.77 10.16 5.93
N PHE A 96 -5.35 9.00 5.37
CA PHE A 96 -5.25 7.75 6.10
C PHE A 96 -3.87 7.10 5.93
N PRO A 97 -3.24 6.63 7.01
CA PRO A 97 -2.03 5.82 6.95
C PRO A 97 -2.25 4.47 6.27
N PHE A 98 -1.32 4.10 5.43
CA PHE A 98 -1.26 2.77 4.83
C PHE A 98 -0.86 1.71 5.86
N SER A 99 -1.55 0.58 5.84
CA SER A 99 -1.30 -0.51 6.79
C SER A 99 -0.18 -1.49 6.36
N GLY A 100 0.27 -1.44 5.10
CA GLY A 100 1.13 -2.48 4.55
C GLY A 100 0.37 -3.75 4.13
N ILE A 101 -0.97 -3.70 4.12
CA ILE A 101 -1.87 -4.78 3.68
C ILE A 101 -2.66 -4.26 2.48
N HIS A 102 -2.60 -4.96 1.36
CA HIS A 102 -3.27 -4.51 0.14
C HIS A 102 -3.55 -5.67 -0.82
N LEU A 103 -4.61 -5.54 -1.58
CA LEU A 103 -4.92 -6.40 -2.71
C LEU A 103 -4.51 -5.71 -4.01
N MET A 104 -3.90 -6.45 -4.91
CA MET A 104 -3.49 -5.97 -6.22
C MET A 104 -4.11 -6.84 -7.31
N SER A 105 -4.56 -6.22 -8.39
CA SER A 105 -4.88 -6.91 -9.63
C SER A 105 -3.58 -7.30 -10.34
N ASP A 106 -3.53 -8.45 -11.00
CA ASP A 106 -2.39 -8.86 -11.82
C ASP A 106 -2.11 -7.92 -13.00
N ARG A 107 -3.07 -7.07 -13.37
CA ARG A 107 -2.86 -5.95 -14.32
C ARG A 107 -1.78 -4.96 -13.86
N VAL A 108 -1.43 -4.96 -12.59
CA VAL A 108 -0.39 -4.10 -12.01
C VAL A 108 0.98 -4.35 -12.65
N PHE A 109 1.26 -5.57 -13.11
CA PHE A 109 2.57 -5.91 -13.68
C PHE A 109 2.90 -5.09 -14.92
N GLY A 110 1.91 -4.87 -15.80
CA GLY A 110 2.10 -3.98 -16.96
C GLY A 110 2.34 -2.50 -16.59
N LEU A 111 1.80 -2.05 -15.43
CA LEU A 111 2.11 -0.73 -14.89
C LEU A 111 3.49 -0.68 -14.25
N MET A 112 3.90 -1.73 -13.55
CA MET A 112 5.23 -1.82 -12.95
C MET A 112 6.34 -1.82 -14.02
N ASP A 113 6.13 -2.51 -15.15
CA ASP A 113 7.07 -2.48 -16.28
C ASP A 113 7.26 -1.02 -16.79
N LYS A 114 6.15 -0.30 -17.01
CA LYS A 114 6.18 1.11 -17.41
C LYS A 114 6.83 2.01 -16.37
N TYR A 115 6.58 1.74 -15.08
CA TYR A 115 7.21 2.49 -14.00
C TYR A 115 8.73 2.33 -14.01
N VAL A 116 9.21 1.09 -14.15
CA VAL A 116 10.65 0.79 -14.23
C VAL A 116 11.29 1.49 -15.42
N GLU A 117 10.65 1.44 -16.59
CA GLU A 117 11.11 2.10 -17.81
C GLU A 117 11.13 3.64 -17.68
N GLU A 118 10.00 4.25 -17.27
CA GLU A 118 9.88 5.71 -17.15
C GLU A 118 10.80 6.30 -16.08
N LYS A 119 11.10 5.53 -15.02
CA LYS A 119 12.02 5.96 -13.95
C LYS A 119 13.47 5.62 -14.25
N GLY A 120 13.75 4.91 -15.34
CA GLY A 120 15.11 4.48 -15.69
C GLY A 120 15.75 3.63 -14.61
N LEU A 121 14.96 2.76 -13.93
CA LEU A 121 15.48 1.95 -12.84
C LEU A 121 16.39 0.85 -13.38
N GLU A 122 17.53 0.65 -12.71
CA GLU A 122 18.48 -0.39 -13.06
C GLU A 122 17.92 -1.78 -12.71
N VAL A 123 17.86 -2.67 -13.68
CA VAL A 123 17.38 -4.04 -13.53
C VAL A 123 18.56 -5.00 -13.50
N ASP A 124 18.78 -5.63 -12.35
CA ASP A 124 19.75 -6.73 -12.24
C ASP A 124 19.13 -8.01 -12.83
N PRO A 125 19.80 -8.68 -13.80
CA PRO A 125 19.24 -9.85 -14.46
C PRO A 125 18.94 -11.05 -13.54
N GLN A 126 19.61 -11.13 -12.40
CA GLN A 126 19.45 -12.22 -11.42
C GLN A 126 18.61 -11.82 -10.24
N ALA A 127 18.82 -10.61 -9.72
CA ALA A 127 18.17 -10.13 -8.51
C ALA A 127 16.87 -9.36 -8.77
N GLY A 128 16.65 -8.82 -9.96
CA GLY A 128 15.50 -8.00 -10.31
C GLY A 128 15.75 -6.49 -10.13
N VAL A 129 14.70 -5.73 -9.90
CA VAL A 129 14.74 -4.27 -9.74
C VAL A 129 14.32 -3.87 -8.32
N ARG A 130 14.92 -2.81 -7.79
CA ARG A 130 14.62 -2.31 -6.45
C ARG A 130 13.77 -1.05 -6.51
N PHE A 131 12.59 -1.06 -5.87
CA PHE A 131 11.80 0.15 -5.62
C PHE A 131 10.77 -0.04 -4.51
N PRO A 132 10.46 1.05 -3.75
CA PRO A 132 9.39 1.06 -2.76
C PRO A 132 8.02 0.98 -3.42
N ILE A 133 7.08 0.26 -2.82
CA ILE A 133 5.71 0.16 -3.33
C ILE A 133 4.96 1.51 -3.23
N VAL A 134 5.30 2.35 -2.25
CA VAL A 134 4.70 3.68 -2.09
C VAL A 134 5.04 4.58 -3.27
N ASP A 135 6.30 4.61 -3.71
CA ASP A 135 6.74 5.42 -4.85
C ASP A 135 6.05 4.98 -6.15
N PHE A 136 5.88 3.66 -6.31
CA PHE A 136 5.08 3.12 -7.40
C PHE A 136 3.62 3.60 -7.33
N TYR A 137 2.97 3.56 -6.16
CA TYR A 137 1.59 4.03 -6.02
C TYR A 137 1.43 5.52 -6.33
N LEU A 138 2.38 6.35 -5.90
CA LEU A 138 2.37 7.79 -6.20
C LEU A 138 2.53 8.09 -7.70
N TRP A 139 3.23 7.25 -8.42
CA TRP A 139 3.30 7.34 -9.87
C TRP A 139 2.05 6.75 -10.55
N ALA A 140 1.58 5.58 -10.06
CA ALA A 140 0.48 4.83 -10.67
C ALA A 140 -0.89 5.51 -10.48
N MET A 141 -1.10 6.26 -9.38
CA MET A 141 -2.36 6.98 -9.13
C MET A 141 -2.75 7.97 -10.24
N LYS A 142 -1.77 8.43 -11.02
CA LYS A 142 -1.98 9.31 -12.19
C LYS A 142 -2.37 8.54 -13.47
N LYS A 143 -2.38 7.20 -13.44
CA LYS A 143 -2.49 6.35 -14.63
C LYS A 143 -3.58 5.28 -14.50
N ALA A 144 -3.89 4.86 -13.28
CA ALA A 144 -4.86 3.81 -13.01
C ALA A 144 -5.48 3.96 -11.62
N PRO A 145 -6.73 3.52 -11.43
CA PRO A 145 -7.43 3.67 -10.16
C PRO A 145 -6.84 2.77 -9.07
N ILE A 146 -6.54 3.41 -7.94
CA ILE A 146 -6.12 2.78 -6.68
C ILE A 146 -7.08 3.28 -5.60
N TYR A 147 -7.66 2.41 -4.81
CA TYR A 147 -8.65 2.79 -3.80
C TYR A 147 -8.18 2.48 -2.39
N GLY A 148 -8.63 3.30 -1.44
CA GLY A 148 -8.53 3.02 -0.01
C GLY A 148 -9.72 2.20 0.47
N ALA A 149 -9.46 1.21 1.32
CA ALA A 149 -10.46 0.49 2.11
C ALA A 149 -10.24 0.83 3.59
N LEU A 150 -11.08 1.72 4.14
CA LEU A 150 -10.98 2.18 5.52
C LEU A 150 -11.53 1.12 6.47
N SER A 151 -10.64 0.52 7.27
CA SER A 151 -11.01 -0.41 8.34
C SER A 151 -10.99 0.33 9.68
N ASN A 152 -12.18 0.59 10.24
CA ASN A 152 -12.33 1.36 11.48
C ASN A 152 -11.82 0.61 12.71
N ASP A 153 -11.85 -0.73 12.69
CA ASP A 153 -11.46 -1.57 13.82
C ASP A 153 -10.06 -2.17 13.68
N LEU A 154 -9.30 -1.74 12.65
CA LEU A 154 -7.95 -2.24 12.41
C LEU A 154 -7.02 -1.85 13.56
N LYS A 155 -6.59 -2.85 14.30
CA LYS A 155 -5.46 -2.75 15.23
C LYS A 155 -4.24 -3.34 14.54
N MET A 156 -3.16 -2.60 14.51
CA MET A 156 -1.94 -3.06 13.90
C MET A 156 -0.69 -2.57 14.64
N LEU A 157 0.35 -3.36 14.58
CA LEU A 157 1.65 -3.09 15.17
C LEU A 157 2.74 -3.46 14.18
N ASP A 158 3.69 -2.54 13.98
CA ASP A 158 4.94 -2.82 13.29
C ASP A 158 5.89 -3.52 14.29
N VAL A 159 6.19 -4.80 14.02
CA VAL A 159 7.03 -5.64 14.88
C VAL A 159 8.48 -5.75 14.37
N GLY A 160 8.85 -4.94 13.38
CA GLY A 160 10.21 -4.87 12.85
C GLY A 160 11.28 -4.38 13.85
N LYS A 161 10.86 -3.96 15.07
CA LYS A 161 11.76 -3.52 16.14
C LYS A 161 11.62 -4.41 17.37
N LEU A 162 12.74 -4.70 18.04
CA LEU A 162 12.75 -5.54 19.26
C LEU A 162 11.83 -5.01 20.37
N ASP A 163 11.72 -3.68 20.50
CA ASP A 163 10.88 -3.04 21.51
C ASP A 163 9.37 -3.25 21.26
N SER A 164 8.98 -3.65 20.05
CA SER A 164 7.58 -3.90 19.69
C SER A 164 7.10 -5.30 20.11
N LEU A 165 8.00 -6.23 20.45
CA LEU A 165 7.62 -7.62 20.78
C LEU A 165 6.70 -7.70 22.00
N LYS A 166 6.99 -6.92 23.05
CA LYS A 166 6.13 -6.88 24.25
C LYS A 166 4.74 -6.33 23.93
N GLN A 167 4.67 -5.31 23.09
CA GLN A 167 3.40 -4.73 22.64
C GLN A 167 2.62 -5.74 21.78
N ALA A 168 3.31 -6.58 20.99
CA ALA A 168 2.69 -7.64 20.21
C ALA A 168 2.09 -8.73 21.13
N GLU A 169 2.78 -9.13 22.21
CA GLU A 169 2.23 -10.05 23.20
C GLU A 169 0.98 -9.50 23.89
N ASP A 170 0.99 -8.23 24.28
CA ASP A 170 -0.16 -7.57 24.91
C ASP A 170 -1.34 -7.48 23.94
N MET A 171 -1.07 -7.20 22.66
CA MET A 171 -2.07 -7.18 21.60
C MET A 171 -2.67 -8.57 21.35
N LEU A 172 -1.85 -9.65 21.28
CA LEU A 172 -2.31 -11.03 21.17
C LEU A 172 -3.30 -11.38 22.27
N ARG A 173 -2.95 -11.07 23.53
CA ARG A 173 -3.83 -11.31 24.68
C ARG A 173 -5.16 -10.54 24.56
N SER A 174 -5.13 -9.31 24.02
CA SER A 174 -6.33 -8.47 23.82
C SER A 174 -7.27 -8.97 22.72
N LEU A 175 -6.73 -9.73 21.76
CA LEU A 175 -7.49 -10.30 20.63
C LEU A 175 -8.04 -11.70 20.93
N ASN A 176 -7.78 -12.27 22.13
CA ASN A 176 -8.16 -13.63 22.52
C ASN A 176 -7.66 -14.72 21.51
N LEU A 177 -6.48 -14.51 20.91
CA LEU A 177 -5.81 -15.42 20.01
C LEU A 177 -4.74 -16.25 20.77
#